data_bf845a35da8a3cb506666745cf022910
#
_entry.id   bf845a35da8a3cb506666745cf022910
#
_cell.length_a   1.000
_cell.length_b   1.000
_cell.length_c   1.000
_cell.angle_alpha   90.00
_cell.angle_beta   90.00
_cell.angle_gamma   90.00
#
_symmetry.space_group_name_H-M   'P 1'
#
loop_
_entity.id
_entity.type
_entity.pdbx_description
1 polymer ?
#
loop_
_entity_poly.entity_id
_entity_poly.type
_entity_poly.pdbx_seq_one_letter_code
_entity_poly.pdbx_strand_id
1 'polypeptide(L)'
;MTSPPEPAPAPDGGATEPTEPAAEAAPAPTAADPAPAAGPTPGRHDPIPAGVRAIAGTLRKAGHEAYLVGGCVRDLLRGVKPADWDLATDARPEQLLALFPGALYENRFGTVAIQVGDETYQVTTYRHDGAYSDHRRPDAVVFGDRLDDDLARRDFTVNAMALAIGEEVGVDLDAEPAVDSARALDRADVADPAAIHDPFGGRADLAAGILRAVGDPAIRFREDSLRMLRAVRFAATLGFAVEPRTLAAIEVDASLARSLSGERVLAELLTLLAAPVPSVGLRLAQETGLLAAIAPELARQQGVPQGKVPGEDLWDHTCRTVDAAPRPAPDEPPLLRLAALLHDVGKPATFADGHFVGHDAVGASLTEAWLTQLHAPRFLTADTTNLVRHHMFAYDASWTDAAVRRFIRRCGASAIQDLLDLRAADNVGSGLSPDVDGLESLRSRCREQLDARVALDLSGLAINGDDVMKALEIPAGPALGQLLDRLLEMVVVDPMLNDRSRLLTLARDLAAADGATTGPAGPSSNAGTEPT
;
A
#
# COMPACT_ATOMS: atom_id res chain seq x y z
N MET A 1 34.09 -60.97 7.06
CA MET A 1 33.69 -62.39 6.86
C MET A 1 32.44 -62.60 7.70
N THR A 2 31.40 -62.92 7.06
CA THR A 2 30.06 -63.48 7.31
C THR A 2 28.92 -62.50 6.97
N SER A 3 28.30 -62.83 5.83
CA SER A 3 27.07 -62.23 5.30
C SER A 3 25.87 -62.63 6.17
N PRO A 4 24.85 -61.82 6.27
CA PRO A 4 23.58 -62.18 6.91
C PRO A 4 22.70 -63.04 5.97
N PRO A 5 21.78 -63.84 6.50
CA PRO A 5 20.99 -64.80 5.73
C PRO A 5 19.75 -64.16 5.09
N GLU A 6 19.36 -64.78 4.00
CA GLU A 6 18.17 -64.56 3.18
C GLU A 6 16.85 -64.85 3.94
N PRO A 7 15.76 -64.12 3.75
CA PRO A 7 14.45 -64.44 4.35
C PRO A 7 13.69 -65.47 3.50
N ALA A 8 12.98 -66.37 4.20
CA ALA A 8 12.17 -67.45 3.68
C ALA A 8 10.86 -66.98 2.99
N PRO A 9 10.27 -67.81 2.10
CA PRO A 9 9.08 -67.45 1.33
C PRO A 9 7.78 -67.57 2.14
N ALA A 10 6.85 -66.65 1.87
CA ALA A 10 5.52 -66.64 2.43
C ALA A 10 4.60 -67.72 1.80
N PRO A 11 3.57 -68.22 2.54
CA PRO A 11 2.65 -69.24 2.01
C PRO A 11 1.53 -68.62 1.18
N ASP A 12 1.12 -69.37 0.13
CA ASP A 12 -0.05 -69.18 -0.68
C ASP A 12 -1.36 -69.15 0.16
N GLY A 13 -2.22 -68.18 -0.11
CA GLY A 13 -3.51 -68.07 0.51
C GLY A 13 -4.53 -67.43 -0.45
N GLY A 14 -5.30 -68.25 -1.04
CA GLY A 14 -6.51 -68.16 -1.85
C GLY A 14 -7.17 -66.82 -2.09
N ALA A 15 -7.37 -66.54 -3.36
CA ALA A 15 -8.24 -65.50 -3.89
C ALA A 15 -9.72 -65.82 -3.59
N THR A 16 -10.41 -64.86 -2.97
CA THR A 16 -11.89 -64.71 -3.12
C THR A 16 -12.14 -63.31 -3.61
N GLU A 17 -12.63 -63.24 -4.85
CA GLU A 17 -13.14 -62.02 -5.48
C GLU A 17 -14.33 -61.45 -4.67
N PRO A 18 -14.44 -60.17 -4.41
CA PRO A 18 -15.67 -59.55 -4.01
C PRO A 18 -16.49 -59.17 -5.26
N THR A 19 -17.70 -59.71 -5.34
CA THR A 19 -18.78 -59.37 -6.28
C THR A 19 -19.11 -57.89 -6.20
N GLU A 20 -18.98 -57.20 -7.34
CA GLU A 20 -19.55 -55.84 -7.56
C GLU A 20 -21.08 -55.83 -7.38
N PRO A 21 -21.65 -54.84 -6.67
CA PRO A 21 -23.09 -54.60 -6.74
C PRO A 21 -23.42 -53.89 -8.05
N ALA A 22 -24.46 -54.42 -8.74
CA ALA A 22 -24.99 -53.91 -9.97
C ALA A 22 -25.30 -52.39 -9.90
N ALA A 23 -24.78 -51.64 -10.85
CA ALA A 23 -25.09 -50.23 -11.07
C ALA A 23 -26.58 -50.10 -11.47
N GLU A 24 -27.33 -49.43 -10.62
CA GLU A 24 -28.70 -48.99 -10.88
C GLU A 24 -28.65 -47.87 -11.94
N ALA A 25 -29.31 -48.07 -13.09
CA ALA A 25 -29.34 -47.17 -14.21
C ALA A 25 -30.00 -45.83 -13.79
N ALA A 26 -29.28 -44.75 -13.92
CA ALA A 26 -29.82 -43.40 -13.78
C ALA A 26 -30.91 -43.12 -14.85
N PRO A 27 -32.01 -42.46 -14.50
CA PRO A 27 -33.04 -42.10 -15.46
C PRO A 27 -32.50 -41.09 -16.50
N ALA A 28 -32.96 -41.26 -17.75
CA ALA A 28 -32.66 -40.40 -18.87
C ALA A 28 -33.03 -38.92 -18.57
N PRO A 29 -32.25 -37.94 -19.04
CA PRO A 29 -32.57 -36.53 -18.83
C PRO A 29 -33.88 -36.18 -19.55
N THR A 30 -34.84 -35.69 -18.78
CA THR A 30 -36.06 -35.05 -19.29
C THR A 30 -35.67 -33.82 -20.12
N ALA A 31 -36.38 -33.63 -21.22
CA ALA A 31 -36.21 -32.54 -22.17
C ALA A 31 -36.06 -31.19 -21.43
N ALA A 32 -34.94 -30.49 -21.72
CA ALA A 32 -34.68 -29.16 -21.21
C ALA A 32 -35.78 -28.20 -21.65
N ASP A 33 -36.33 -27.45 -20.70
CA ASP A 33 -37.14 -26.27 -20.96
C ASP A 33 -36.41 -25.32 -21.91
N PRO A 34 -37.08 -24.65 -22.84
CA PRO A 34 -36.44 -23.65 -23.70
C PRO A 34 -35.84 -22.55 -22.85
N ALA A 35 -34.55 -22.30 -23.06
CA ALA A 35 -33.83 -21.21 -22.42
C ALA A 35 -34.63 -19.90 -22.49
N PRO A 36 -34.67 -19.11 -21.39
CA PRO A 36 -35.35 -17.82 -21.44
C PRO A 36 -34.71 -16.96 -22.54
N ALA A 37 -35.58 -16.32 -23.34
CA ALA A 37 -35.18 -15.43 -24.42
C ALA A 37 -34.11 -14.46 -23.91
N ALA A 38 -32.97 -14.41 -24.62
CA ALA A 38 -31.89 -13.49 -24.33
C ALA A 38 -32.46 -12.08 -24.20
N GLY A 39 -32.37 -11.53 -22.99
CA GLY A 39 -32.64 -10.12 -22.74
C GLY A 39 -31.76 -9.24 -23.63
N PRO A 40 -32.10 -7.97 -23.85
CA PRO A 40 -31.33 -7.09 -24.72
C PRO A 40 -29.86 -7.13 -24.30
N THR A 41 -29.00 -7.49 -25.25
CA THR A 41 -27.54 -7.49 -25.07
C THR A 41 -27.13 -6.12 -24.54
N PRO A 42 -26.43 -6.02 -23.37
CA PRO A 42 -25.94 -4.73 -22.89
C PRO A 42 -25.12 -4.09 -24.02
N GLY A 43 -25.40 -2.83 -24.34
CA GLY A 43 -24.70 -2.11 -25.39
C GLY A 43 -23.18 -2.25 -25.18
N ARG A 44 -22.46 -2.64 -26.21
CA ARG A 44 -21.00 -2.72 -26.21
C ARG A 44 -20.48 -1.29 -26.03
N HIS A 45 -19.96 -0.98 -24.85
CA HIS A 45 -19.24 0.27 -24.62
C HIS A 45 -17.82 0.12 -25.16
N ASP A 46 -17.39 1.09 -25.95
CA ASP A 46 -15.99 1.21 -26.35
C ASP A 46 -15.11 1.38 -25.08
N PRO A 47 -14.13 0.51 -24.86
CA PRO A 47 -13.24 0.66 -23.72
C PRO A 47 -12.27 1.85 -23.84
N ILE A 48 -12.04 2.38 -25.07
CA ILE A 48 -11.08 3.46 -25.34
C ILE A 48 -11.82 4.81 -25.29
N PRO A 49 -11.38 5.77 -24.45
CA PRO A 49 -12.01 7.08 -24.32
C PRO A 49 -12.05 7.87 -25.63
N ALA A 50 -13.08 8.66 -25.82
CA ALA A 50 -13.24 9.52 -26.99
C ALA A 50 -12.06 10.51 -27.15
N GLY A 51 -11.51 11.04 -26.02
CA GLY A 51 -10.35 11.91 -26.01
C GLY A 51 -9.10 11.25 -26.59
N VAL A 52 -8.85 9.98 -26.25
CA VAL A 52 -7.73 9.21 -26.83
C VAL A 52 -7.87 9.08 -28.34
N ARG A 53 -9.10 8.78 -28.81
CA ARG A 53 -9.38 8.66 -30.26
C ARG A 53 -9.24 9.98 -30.99
N ALA A 54 -9.68 11.07 -30.38
CA ALA A 54 -9.55 12.42 -30.94
C ALA A 54 -8.09 12.82 -31.11
N ILE A 55 -7.25 12.56 -30.09
CA ILE A 55 -5.80 12.80 -30.15
C ILE A 55 -5.18 11.96 -31.26
N ALA A 56 -5.43 10.66 -31.30
CA ALA A 56 -4.91 9.77 -32.33
C ALA A 56 -5.37 10.17 -33.74
N GLY A 57 -6.63 10.57 -33.90
CA GLY A 57 -7.17 11.09 -35.17
C GLY A 57 -6.49 12.36 -35.64
N THR A 58 -6.19 13.30 -34.74
CA THR A 58 -5.48 14.55 -35.04
C THR A 58 -4.03 14.27 -35.49
N LEU A 59 -3.33 13.38 -34.77
CA LEU A 59 -1.97 12.99 -35.13
C LEU A 59 -1.92 12.36 -36.51
N ARG A 60 -2.80 11.42 -36.84
CA ARG A 60 -2.85 10.77 -38.16
C ARG A 60 -3.19 11.73 -39.30
N LYS A 61 -4.15 12.65 -39.09
CA LYS A 61 -4.46 13.69 -40.07
C LYS A 61 -3.25 14.58 -40.41
N ALA A 62 -2.36 14.76 -39.40
CA ALA A 62 -1.09 15.49 -39.58
C ALA A 62 0.03 14.60 -40.18
N GLY A 63 -0.23 13.33 -40.48
CA GLY A 63 0.72 12.39 -41.04
C GLY A 63 1.61 11.69 -40.04
N HIS A 64 1.23 11.69 -38.75
CA HIS A 64 1.95 11.03 -37.67
C HIS A 64 1.33 9.72 -37.26
N GLU A 65 2.15 8.81 -36.74
CA GLU A 65 1.69 7.57 -36.09
C GLU A 65 1.10 7.84 -34.69
N ALA A 66 0.13 7.01 -34.27
CA ALA A 66 -0.44 7.07 -32.94
C ALA A 66 -0.83 5.68 -32.48
N TYR A 67 -0.24 5.25 -31.36
CA TYR A 67 -0.50 3.96 -30.73
C TYR A 67 -0.81 4.15 -29.23
N LEU A 68 -1.72 3.34 -28.70
CA LEU A 68 -1.76 3.09 -27.26
C LEU A 68 -0.60 2.18 -26.90
N VAL A 69 0.04 2.41 -25.75
CA VAL A 69 1.24 1.67 -25.34
C VAL A 69 1.26 1.41 -23.84
N GLY A 70 1.97 0.37 -23.43
CA GLY A 70 2.24 0.15 -22.01
C GLY A 70 1.12 -0.52 -21.23
N GLY A 71 0.89 -0.03 -20.00
CA GLY A 71 -0.07 -0.60 -19.07
C GLY A 71 -1.50 -0.65 -19.58
N CYS A 72 -1.93 0.36 -20.31
CA CYS A 72 -3.29 0.40 -20.86
C CYS A 72 -3.56 -0.74 -21.87
N VAL A 73 -2.59 -1.08 -22.72
CA VAL A 73 -2.72 -2.20 -23.67
C VAL A 73 -2.83 -3.53 -22.91
N ARG A 74 -1.96 -3.74 -21.92
CA ARG A 74 -2.00 -4.92 -21.04
C ARG A 74 -3.36 -5.06 -20.37
N ASP A 75 -3.88 -3.97 -19.78
CA ASP A 75 -5.12 -4.01 -19.00
C ASP A 75 -6.34 -4.19 -19.89
N LEU A 76 -6.37 -3.59 -21.09
CA LEU A 76 -7.38 -3.87 -22.10
C LEU A 76 -7.41 -5.35 -22.51
N LEU A 77 -6.23 -5.95 -22.74
CA LEU A 77 -6.14 -7.39 -23.08
C LEU A 77 -6.59 -8.30 -21.93
N ARG A 78 -6.49 -7.84 -20.69
CA ARG A 78 -7.03 -8.53 -19.49
C ARG A 78 -8.52 -8.30 -19.29
N GLY A 79 -9.15 -7.44 -20.07
CA GLY A 79 -10.54 -7.03 -19.87
C GLY A 79 -10.76 -6.13 -18.64
N VAL A 80 -9.69 -5.45 -18.19
CA VAL A 80 -9.71 -4.51 -17.06
C VAL A 80 -9.67 -3.10 -17.61
N LYS A 81 -10.46 -2.19 -17.04
CA LYS A 81 -10.41 -0.76 -17.40
C LYS A 81 -9.05 -0.19 -16.99
N PRO A 82 -8.26 0.38 -17.92
CA PRO A 82 -7.01 1.06 -17.60
C PRO A 82 -7.22 2.25 -16.65
N ALA A 83 -6.27 2.46 -15.75
CA ALA A 83 -6.23 3.66 -14.90
C ALA A 83 -5.72 4.87 -15.71
N ASP A 84 -4.69 4.66 -16.52
CA ASP A 84 -4.04 5.70 -17.33
C ASP A 84 -4.04 5.30 -18.81
N TRP A 85 -3.97 6.30 -19.69
CA TRP A 85 -3.98 6.12 -21.13
C TRP A 85 -2.74 6.78 -21.75
N ASP A 86 -1.74 5.95 -22.05
CA ASP A 86 -0.50 6.40 -22.65
C ASP A 86 -0.53 6.24 -24.17
N LEU A 87 -0.23 7.32 -24.91
CA LEU A 87 -0.03 7.30 -26.35
C LEU A 87 1.46 7.45 -26.69
N ALA A 88 1.86 6.79 -27.75
CA ALA A 88 3.18 6.98 -28.35
C ALA A 88 3.05 7.37 -29.82
N THR A 89 3.96 8.26 -30.29
CA THR A 89 3.93 8.84 -31.63
C THR A 89 5.35 9.14 -32.15
N ASP A 90 5.52 9.23 -33.47
CA ASP A 90 6.72 9.75 -34.14
C ASP A 90 6.77 11.29 -34.13
N ALA A 91 5.64 11.97 -33.82
CA ALA A 91 5.59 13.43 -33.73
C ALA A 91 6.53 13.96 -32.63
N ARG A 92 7.34 14.97 -32.96
CA ARG A 92 8.21 15.64 -31.97
C ARG A 92 7.42 16.51 -31.00
N PRO A 93 7.94 16.80 -29.80
CA PRO A 93 7.23 17.62 -28.83
C PRO A 93 6.76 18.98 -29.40
N GLU A 94 7.58 19.63 -30.23
CA GLU A 94 7.24 20.91 -30.84
C GLU A 94 6.05 20.78 -31.81
N GLN A 95 5.96 19.65 -32.53
CA GLN A 95 4.84 19.34 -33.42
C GLN A 95 3.57 19.04 -32.61
N LEU A 96 3.69 18.32 -31.48
CA LEU A 96 2.58 18.09 -30.58
C LEU A 96 2.02 19.40 -30.02
N LEU A 97 2.88 20.31 -29.56
CA LEU A 97 2.47 21.62 -29.06
C LEU A 97 1.81 22.49 -30.16
N ALA A 98 2.22 22.34 -31.42
CA ALA A 98 1.61 23.03 -32.56
C ALA A 98 0.23 22.43 -32.94
N LEU A 99 0.06 21.11 -32.80
CA LEU A 99 -1.18 20.41 -33.16
C LEU A 99 -2.26 20.53 -32.05
N PHE A 100 -1.83 20.67 -30.81
CA PHE A 100 -2.73 20.72 -29.64
C PHE A 100 -2.54 22.02 -28.86
N PRO A 101 -3.29 23.09 -29.20
CA PRO A 101 -3.24 24.33 -28.44
C PRO A 101 -3.56 24.11 -26.96
N GLY A 102 -2.74 24.65 -26.08
CA GLY A 102 -2.89 24.47 -24.62
C GLY A 102 -2.21 23.21 -24.05
N ALA A 103 -1.62 22.35 -24.87
CA ALA A 103 -0.83 21.23 -24.39
C ALA A 103 0.42 21.70 -23.62
N LEU A 104 0.83 20.91 -22.62
CA LEU A 104 1.97 21.22 -21.76
C LEU A 104 3.11 20.23 -21.98
N TYR A 105 4.32 20.74 -22.21
CA TYR A 105 5.53 19.92 -22.26
C TYR A 105 5.94 19.56 -20.83
N GLU A 106 5.68 18.32 -20.39
CA GLU A 106 5.89 17.94 -19.00
C GLU A 106 7.36 17.75 -18.64
N ASN A 107 8.15 17.21 -19.54
CA ASN A 107 9.51 16.86 -19.23
C ASN A 107 10.43 16.75 -20.47
N ARG A 108 11.74 16.88 -20.24
CA ARG A 108 12.78 16.75 -21.28
C ARG A 108 12.83 15.39 -22.00
N PHE A 109 11.97 14.45 -21.59
CA PHE A 109 11.94 13.09 -22.13
C PHE A 109 10.90 12.90 -23.24
N GLY A 110 10.26 13.98 -23.69
CA GLY A 110 9.38 13.94 -24.85
C GLY A 110 7.91 13.65 -24.55
N THR A 111 7.49 13.76 -23.29
CA THR A 111 6.09 13.60 -22.91
C THR A 111 5.38 14.94 -22.92
N VAL A 112 4.24 15.00 -23.61
CA VAL A 112 3.35 16.16 -23.70
C VAL A 112 2.01 15.76 -23.11
N ALA A 113 1.53 16.55 -22.15
CA ALA A 113 0.19 16.42 -21.59
C ALA A 113 -0.80 17.18 -22.47
N ILE A 114 -1.83 16.48 -22.94
CA ILE A 114 -2.88 17.03 -23.78
C ILE A 114 -4.20 16.92 -23.02
N GLN A 115 -4.86 18.06 -22.82
CA GLN A 115 -6.16 18.11 -22.17
C GLN A 115 -7.27 18.00 -23.21
N VAL A 116 -8.23 17.07 -22.98
CA VAL A 116 -9.45 16.93 -23.77
C VAL A 116 -10.64 16.87 -22.81
N GLY A 117 -11.45 17.93 -22.79
CA GLY A 117 -12.45 18.11 -21.74
C GLY A 117 -11.81 18.23 -20.35
N ASP A 118 -12.30 17.46 -19.40
CA ASP A 118 -11.77 17.44 -18.02
C ASP A 118 -10.63 16.42 -17.83
N GLU A 119 -10.29 15.63 -18.87
CA GLU A 119 -9.27 14.58 -18.78
C GLU A 119 -7.96 15.02 -19.43
N THR A 120 -6.84 14.57 -18.83
CA THR A 120 -5.48 14.82 -19.35
C THR A 120 -4.87 13.50 -19.81
N TYR A 121 -4.33 13.51 -21.02
CA TYR A 121 -3.70 12.35 -21.66
C TYR A 121 -2.23 12.60 -21.92
N GLN A 122 -1.40 11.59 -21.71
CA GLN A 122 0.05 11.68 -21.97
C GLN A 122 0.37 11.13 -23.37
N VAL A 123 1.03 11.96 -24.17
CA VAL A 123 1.54 11.59 -25.49
C VAL A 123 3.06 11.69 -25.48
N THR A 124 3.73 10.58 -25.71
CA THR A 124 5.19 10.50 -25.68
C THR A 124 5.75 10.29 -27.09
N THR A 125 6.70 11.13 -27.49
CA THR A 125 7.48 10.94 -28.72
C THR A 125 8.33 9.68 -28.61
N TYR A 126 8.40 8.85 -29.69
CA TYR A 126 9.31 7.70 -29.75
C TYR A 126 10.73 8.14 -29.44
N ARG A 127 11.44 7.33 -28.67
CA ARG A 127 12.79 7.69 -28.26
C ARG A 127 13.67 6.48 -28.05
N HIS A 128 14.96 6.71 -28.23
CA HIS A 128 16.03 5.88 -27.72
C HIS A 128 16.58 6.52 -26.46
N ASP A 129 16.76 5.74 -25.44
CA ASP A 129 17.48 6.19 -24.27
C ASP A 129 18.99 6.02 -24.52
N GLY A 130 19.78 7.06 -24.21
CA GLY A 130 21.25 7.02 -24.25
C GLY A 130 21.83 6.21 -23.09
N ALA A 131 23.13 6.41 -22.83
CA ALA A 131 23.77 5.81 -21.66
C ALA A 131 23.11 6.29 -20.34
N TYR A 132 23.19 5.48 -19.31
CA TYR A 132 22.68 5.79 -17.98
C TYR A 132 23.87 5.82 -17.01
N SER A 133 24.33 7.02 -16.62
CA SER A 133 25.43 7.19 -15.69
C SER A 133 24.99 7.09 -14.22
N ASP A 134 23.73 7.40 -13.94
CA ASP A 134 23.16 7.46 -12.58
C ASP A 134 22.20 6.30 -12.25
N HIS A 135 22.08 5.29 -13.13
CA HIS A 135 21.14 4.16 -13.00
C HIS A 135 19.67 4.59 -12.78
N ARG A 136 19.32 5.78 -13.27
CA ARG A 136 17.99 6.37 -13.08
C ARG A 136 17.41 6.99 -14.35
N ARG A 137 18.22 7.80 -15.01
CA ARG A 137 17.77 8.58 -16.18
C ARG A 137 18.80 8.47 -17.31
N PRO A 138 18.35 8.39 -18.54
CA PRO A 138 19.29 8.48 -19.66
C PRO A 138 20.00 9.84 -19.63
N ASP A 139 21.31 9.84 -19.83
CA ASP A 139 22.14 11.05 -19.91
C ASP A 139 21.69 11.95 -21.07
N ALA A 140 21.23 11.33 -22.15
CA ALA A 140 20.65 11.98 -23.32
C ALA A 140 19.47 11.16 -23.85
N VAL A 141 18.45 11.85 -24.31
CA VAL A 141 17.32 11.27 -25.04
C VAL A 141 17.47 11.65 -26.51
N VAL A 142 17.46 10.64 -27.35
CA VAL A 142 17.42 10.85 -28.82
C VAL A 142 16.03 10.45 -29.29
N PHE A 143 15.28 11.40 -29.80
CA PHE A 143 13.97 11.12 -30.37
C PHE A 143 14.12 10.23 -31.63
N GLY A 144 13.41 9.09 -31.58
CA GLY A 144 13.40 8.09 -32.65
C GLY A 144 12.20 8.25 -33.57
N ASP A 145 12.22 7.50 -34.65
CA ASP A 145 11.15 7.47 -35.65
C ASP A 145 10.52 6.06 -35.73
N ARG A 146 10.92 5.14 -34.86
CA ARG A 146 10.46 3.75 -34.86
C ARG A 146 9.81 3.36 -33.53
N LEU A 147 8.62 2.83 -33.64
CA LEU A 147 7.87 2.29 -32.49
C LEU A 147 8.66 1.18 -31.75
N ASP A 148 9.33 0.28 -32.49
CA ASP A 148 10.10 -0.83 -31.92
C ASP A 148 11.16 -0.35 -30.91
N ASP A 149 11.79 0.78 -31.19
CA ASP A 149 12.82 1.34 -30.34
C ASP A 149 12.24 1.87 -29.01
N ASP A 150 11.03 2.46 -29.09
CA ASP A 150 10.31 2.88 -27.88
C ASP A 150 9.84 1.69 -27.04
N LEU A 151 9.39 0.62 -27.69
CA LEU A 151 8.99 -0.60 -26.97
C LEU A 151 10.20 -1.34 -26.38
N ALA A 152 11.36 -1.34 -27.07
CA ALA A 152 12.59 -2.01 -26.64
C ALA A 152 13.18 -1.46 -25.34
N ARG A 153 12.96 -0.17 -25.01
CA ARG A 153 13.46 0.46 -23.78
C ARG A 153 12.56 0.24 -22.57
N ARG A 154 11.38 -0.37 -22.73
CA ARG A 154 10.43 -0.60 -21.66
C ARG A 154 10.93 -1.67 -20.67
N ASP A 155 10.27 -1.76 -19.53
CA ASP A 155 10.66 -2.65 -18.43
C ASP A 155 10.37 -4.13 -18.73
N PHE A 156 9.08 -4.46 -19.01
CA PHE A 156 8.61 -5.82 -19.15
C PHE A 156 7.84 -6.02 -20.45
N THR A 157 7.91 -7.24 -21.00
CA THR A 157 7.25 -7.61 -22.27
C THR A 157 5.77 -7.30 -22.26
N VAL A 158 5.08 -7.57 -21.15
CA VAL A 158 3.64 -7.29 -20.97
C VAL A 158 3.28 -5.80 -21.01
N ASN A 159 4.27 -4.91 -20.86
CA ASN A 159 4.14 -3.46 -21.00
C ASN A 159 4.80 -2.93 -22.29
N ALA A 160 5.39 -3.81 -23.11
CA ALA A 160 6.08 -3.47 -24.35
C ALA A 160 5.27 -3.88 -25.59
N MET A 161 3.97 -3.67 -25.51
CA MET A 161 3.00 -3.86 -26.58
C MET A 161 2.41 -2.53 -26.98
N ALA A 162 2.04 -2.39 -28.25
CA ALA A 162 1.33 -1.23 -28.78
C ALA A 162 0.06 -1.66 -29.51
N LEU A 163 -1.02 -0.89 -29.33
CA LEU A 163 -2.29 -1.09 -30.00
C LEU A 163 -2.54 0.06 -30.99
N ALA A 164 -2.66 -0.25 -32.27
CA ALA A 164 -3.08 0.71 -33.28
C ALA A 164 -4.55 1.10 -33.01
N ILE A 165 -4.81 2.39 -32.88
CA ILE A 165 -6.16 2.89 -32.68
C ILE A 165 -6.83 3.00 -34.04
N GLY A 166 -7.93 2.28 -34.32
CA GLY A 166 -8.66 2.28 -35.59
C GLY A 166 -9.13 3.68 -36.04
N GLU A 167 -9.35 3.86 -37.35
CA GLU A 167 -9.92 5.10 -37.86
C GLU A 167 -11.38 5.22 -37.44
N GLU A 168 -11.73 6.22 -36.63
CA GLU A 168 -13.11 6.67 -36.50
C GLU A 168 -13.28 8.17 -36.76
N VAL A 169 -14.49 8.46 -37.24
CA VAL A 169 -15.01 9.74 -37.69
C VAL A 169 -14.63 10.88 -36.75
N GLY A 170 -14.13 11.96 -37.33
CA GLY A 170 -13.64 13.13 -36.61
C GLY A 170 -14.55 13.58 -35.49
N VAL A 171 -14.04 13.54 -34.27
CA VAL A 171 -14.59 14.24 -33.11
C VAL A 171 -13.97 15.63 -33.15
N ASP A 172 -14.82 16.66 -33.18
CA ASP A 172 -14.40 18.04 -33.03
C ASP A 172 -13.92 18.24 -31.60
N LEU A 173 -12.64 18.56 -31.42
CA LEU A 173 -12.04 18.76 -30.09
C LEU A 173 -12.58 19.99 -29.36
N ASP A 174 -13.20 20.92 -30.09
CA ASP A 174 -13.81 22.14 -29.56
C ASP A 174 -15.31 21.98 -29.27
N ALA A 175 -15.91 20.81 -29.58
CA ALA A 175 -17.30 20.54 -29.28
C ALA A 175 -17.46 20.04 -27.84
N GLU A 176 -18.40 20.63 -27.11
CA GLU A 176 -18.84 20.15 -25.80
C GLU A 176 -19.15 18.65 -25.86
N PRO A 177 -18.75 17.81 -24.88
CA PRO A 177 -18.98 16.38 -24.91
C PRO A 177 -20.50 16.12 -24.93
N ALA A 178 -21.00 15.71 -26.07
CA ALA A 178 -22.38 15.25 -26.18
C ALA A 178 -22.55 13.97 -25.36
N VAL A 179 -23.39 14.04 -24.32
CA VAL A 179 -23.64 12.99 -23.32
C VAL A 179 -24.19 11.69 -23.92
N ASP A 180 -24.37 11.60 -25.25
CA ASP A 180 -25.11 10.51 -25.90
C ASP A 180 -24.49 9.95 -27.18
N SER A 181 -23.17 10.03 -27.37
CA SER A 181 -22.51 9.34 -28.49
C SER A 181 -21.73 8.10 -28.04
N ALA A 182 -22.36 7.24 -27.22
CA ALA A 182 -21.95 5.86 -27.04
C ALA A 182 -22.23 5.06 -28.31
N ARG A 183 -21.53 5.34 -29.40
CA ARG A 183 -21.46 4.40 -30.52
C ARG A 183 -20.51 3.30 -30.10
N ALA A 184 -21.10 2.13 -29.85
CA ALA A 184 -20.40 0.90 -29.53
C ALA A 184 -19.32 0.64 -30.60
N LEU A 185 -18.06 0.78 -30.21
CA LEU A 185 -16.95 0.27 -30.99
C LEU A 185 -16.88 -1.24 -30.80
N ASP A 186 -16.70 -1.91 -31.91
CA ASP A 186 -16.56 -3.35 -31.92
C ASP A 186 -15.35 -3.74 -31.06
N ARG A 187 -15.53 -4.71 -30.16
CA ARG A 187 -14.42 -5.39 -29.46
C ARG A 187 -13.36 -5.92 -30.43
N ALA A 188 -13.63 -5.86 -31.74
CA ALA A 188 -12.73 -6.24 -32.80
C ALA A 188 -11.38 -5.54 -32.75
N ASP A 189 -11.33 -4.23 -32.42
CA ASP A 189 -10.06 -3.48 -32.42
C ASP A 189 -9.08 -3.92 -31.34
N VAL A 190 -9.58 -4.35 -30.18
CA VAL A 190 -8.73 -4.88 -29.10
C VAL A 190 -8.57 -6.40 -29.21
N ALA A 191 -9.53 -7.06 -29.86
CA ALA A 191 -9.49 -8.51 -30.07
C ALA A 191 -8.76 -8.94 -31.35
N ASP A 192 -8.56 -8.03 -32.31
CA ASP A 192 -7.80 -8.36 -33.51
C ASP A 192 -6.30 -8.50 -33.19
N PRO A 193 -5.76 -9.72 -33.28
CA PRO A 193 -4.32 -9.94 -33.09
C PRO A 193 -3.45 -9.09 -34.00
N ALA A 194 -3.94 -8.70 -35.18
CA ALA A 194 -3.21 -7.91 -36.16
C ALA A 194 -3.10 -6.41 -35.78
N ALA A 195 -4.00 -5.91 -34.91
CA ALA A 195 -3.95 -4.55 -34.42
C ALA A 195 -2.90 -4.33 -33.33
N ILE A 196 -2.35 -5.42 -32.73
CA ILE A 196 -1.37 -5.35 -31.66
C ILE A 196 0.02 -5.61 -32.19
N HIS A 197 0.85 -4.59 -32.08
CA HIS A 197 2.28 -4.68 -32.35
C HIS A 197 3.01 -5.20 -31.10
N ASP A 198 3.54 -6.42 -31.18
CA ASP A 198 4.15 -7.15 -30.05
C ASP A 198 5.50 -7.78 -30.44
N PRO A 199 6.56 -6.99 -30.55
CA PRO A 199 7.86 -7.50 -30.99
C PRO A 199 8.59 -8.35 -29.93
N PHE A 200 8.14 -8.31 -28.66
CA PHE A 200 8.80 -8.97 -27.55
C PHE A 200 8.02 -10.13 -26.94
N GLY A 201 6.87 -10.51 -27.51
CA GLY A 201 6.07 -11.64 -27.05
C GLY A 201 5.25 -11.36 -25.78
N GLY A 202 4.92 -10.10 -25.51
CA GLY A 202 4.18 -9.67 -24.33
C GLY A 202 2.79 -10.31 -24.22
N ARG A 203 2.11 -10.60 -25.35
CA ARG A 203 0.83 -11.31 -25.36
C ARG A 203 0.94 -12.75 -24.85
N ALA A 204 2.01 -13.45 -25.28
CA ALA A 204 2.25 -14.81 -24.81
C ALA A 204 2.58 -14.84 -23.33
N ASP A 205 3.43 -13.93 -22.85
CA ASP A 205 3.76 -13.79 -21.44
C ASP A 205 2.51 -13.37 -20.62
N LEU A 206 1.67 -12.49 -21.14
CA LEU A 206 0.42 -12.09 -20.51
C LEU A 206 -0.54 -13.26 -20.33
N ALA A 207 -0.71 -14.07 -21.39
CA ALA A 207 -1.55 -15.27 -21.34
C ALA A 207 -1.02 -16.35 -20.40
N ALA A 208 0.30 -16.44 -20.26
CA ALA A 208 0.99 -17.38 -19.36
C ALA A 208 1.10 -16.86 -17.92
N GLY A 209 0.76 -15.59 -17.63
CA GLY A 209 0.97 -15.00 -16.30
C GLY A 209 2.45 -14.84 -15.95
N ILE A 210 3.29 -14.51 -16.93
CA ILE A 210 4.73 -14.39 -16.76
C ILE A 210 5.16 -12.92 -16.85
N LEU A 211 6.01 -12.50 -15.92
CA LEU A 211 6.67 -11.20 -15.94
C LEU A 211 8.11 -11.37 -16.39
N ARG A 212 8.41 -10.95 -17.62
CA ARG A 212 9.72 -11.05 -18.28
C ARG A 212 10.23 -9.66 -18.62
N ALA A 213 11.51 -9.38 -18.33
CA ALA A 213 12.17 -8.14 -18.76
C ALA A 213 12.33 -8.13 -20.29
N VAL A 214 12.23 -6.95 -20.89
CA VAL A 214 12.48 -6.76 -22.33
C VAL A 214 13.98 -6.92 -22.62
N GLY A 215 14.32 -7.84 -23.51
CA GLY A 215 15.71 -8.08 -23.90
C GLY A 215 16.56 -8.73 -22.81
N ASP A 216 17.72 -8.15 -22.48
CA ASP A 216 18.60 -8.64 -21.41
C ASP A 216 18.23 -8.00 -20.07
N PRO A 217 17.78 -8.80 -19.07
CA PRO A 217 17.37 -8.28 -17.77
C PRO A 217 18.47 -7.49 -17.06
N ALA A 218 19.72 -7.95 -17.11
CA ALA A 218 20.84 -7.29 -16.44
C ALA A 218 21.10 -5.90 -17.01
N ILE A 219 20.98 -5.73 -18.34
CA ILE A 219 21.08 -4.41 -18.97
C ILE A 219 19.93 -3.52 -18.51
N ARG A 220 18.69 -4.04 -18.54
CA ARG A 220 17.49 -3.29 -18.14
C ARG A 220 17.53 -2.78 -16.71
N PHE A 221 18.03 -3.59 -15.76
CA PHE A 221 18.10 -3.23 -14.34
C PHE A 221 19.25 -2.25 -14.04
N ARG A 222 20.34 -2.33 -14.78
CA ARG A 222 21.44 -1.34 -14.67
C ARG A 222 21.11 0.00 -15.30
N GLU A 223 20.22 0.06 -16.28
CA GLU A 223 19.68 1.32 -16.80
C GLU A 223 18.82 2.02 -15.75
N ASP A 224 17.85 1.34 -15.16
CA ASP A 224 17.01 1.86 -14.07
C ASP A 224 16.74 0.76 -13.05
N SER A 225 17.43 0.84 -11.93
CA SER A 225 17.31 -0.13 -10.84
C SER A 225 15.90 -0.17 -10.20
N LEU A 226 15.06 0.87 -10.41
CA LEU A 226 13.66 0.82 -9.99
C LEU A 226 12.88 -0.30 -10.68
N ARG A 227 13.27 -0.72 -11.87
CA ARG A 227 12.60 -1.82 -12.60
C ARG A 227 12.59 -3.10 -11.79
N MET A 228 13.57 -3.32 -10.90
CA MET A 228 13.58 -4.47 -9.99
C MET A 228 12.44 -4.37 -8.94
N LEU A 229 12.22 -3.19 -8.34
CA LEU A 229 11.08 -2.98 -7.44
C LEU A 229 9.74 -3.07 -8.18
N ARG A 230 9.69 -2.57 -9.42
CA ARG A 230 8.51 -2.74 -10.28
C ARG A 230 8.21 -4.20 -10.57
N ALA A 231 9.24 -5.07 -10.74
CA ALA A 231 9.05 -6.51 -10.94
C ALA A 231 8.32 -7.14 -9.76
N VAL A 232 8.79 -6.91 -8.52
CA VAL A 232 8.15 -7.47 -7.32
C VAL A 232 6.76 -6.89 -7.09
N ARG A 233 6.56 -5.61 -7.40
CA ARG A 233 5.23 -5.00 -7.36
C ARG A 233 4.27 -5.62 -8.38
N PHE A 234 4.70 -5.77 -9.64
CA PHE A 234 3.86 -6.39 -10.67
C PHE A 234 3.56 -7.86 -10.38
N ALA A 235 4.50 -8.61 -9.79
CA ALA A 235 4.23 -9.96 -9.32
C ALA A 235 3.04 -9.98 -8.33
N ALA A 236 2.99 -9.04 -7.37
CA ALA A 236 1.90 -8.93 -6.41
C ALA A 236 0.59 -8.37 -7.02
N THR A 237 0.69 -7.31 -7.86
CA THR A 237 -0.50 -6.62 -8.38
C THR A 237 -1.18 -7.36 -9.52
N LEU A 238 -0.42 -8.09 -10.35
CA LEU A 238 -0.94 -8.86 -11.47
C LEU A 238 -1.11 -10.35 -11.14
N GLY A 239 -0.47 -10.84 -10.08
CA GLY A 239 -0.42 -12.27 -9.74
C GLY A 239 0.45 -13.07 -10.70
N PHE A 240 1.49 -12.46 -11.29
CA PHE A 240 2.35 -13.08 -12.30
C PHE A 240 3.62 -13.64 -11.68
N ALA A 241 4.08 -14.78 -12.22
CA ALA A 241 5.39 -15.32 -11.87
C ALA A 241 6.50 -14.55 -12.60
N VAL A 242 7.58 -14.23 -11.90
CA VAL A 242 8.76 -13.62 -12.54
C VAL A 242 9.53 -14.69 -13.29
N GLU A 243 9.88 -14.42 -14.55
CA GLU A 243 10.65 -15.32 -15.40
C GLU A 243 12.03 -15.60 -14.76
N PRO A 244 12.55 -16.86 -14.79
CA PRO A 244 13.77 -17.24 -14.04
C PRO A 244 15.02 -16.41 -14.35
N ARG A 245 15.26 -16.03 -15.62
CA ARG A 245 16.41 -15.18 -15.97
C ARG A 245 16.24 -13.75 -15.45
N THR A 246 15.02 -13.25 -15.48
CA THR A 246 14.65 -11.93 -14.91
C THR A 246 14.85 -11.94 -13.40
N LEU A 247 14.43 -13.02 -12.72
CA LEU A 247 14.61 -13.20 -11.28
C LEU A 247 16.10 -13.26 -10.89
N ALA A 248 16.89 -14.09 -11.59
CA ALA A 248 18.31 -14.22 -11.34
C ALA A 248 19.07 -12.88 -11.53
N ALA A 249 18.65 -12.06 -12.50
CA ALA A 249 19.24 -10.73 -12.69
C ALA A 249 18.90 -9.77 -11.55
N ILE A 250 17.68 -9.87 -10.96
CA ILE A 250 17.32 -9.10 -9.77
C ILE A 250 18.23 -9.50 -8.59
N GLU A 251 18.43 -10.79 -8.34
CA GLU A 251 19.30 -11.29 -7.27
C GLU A 251 20.73 -10.75 -7.39
N VAL A 252 21.29 -10.73 -8.61
CA VAL A 252 22.65 -10.25 -8.87
C VAL A 252 22.77 -8.75 -8.66
N ASP A 253 21.80 -7.96 -9.13
CA ASP A 253 21.88 -6.50 -9.19
C ASP A 253 21.05 -5.81 -8.06
N ALA A 254 20.46 -6.57 -7.10
CA ALA A 254 19.61 -6.05 -6.01
C ALA A 254 20.24 -4.88 -5.24
N SER A 255 21.57 -4.91 -5.04
CA SER A 255 22.30 -3.87 -4.31
C SER A 255 22.22 -2.49 -4.96
N LEU A 256 21.96 -2.40 -6.28
CA LEU A 256 21.77 -1.14 -6.99
C LEU A 256 20.53 -0.37 -6.49
N ALA A 257 19.55 -1.07 -5.91
CA ALA A 257 18.37 -0.43 -5.34
C ALA A 257 18.69 0.54 -4.18
N ARG A 258 19.87 0.46 -3.56
CA ARG A 258 20.33 1.42 -2.52
C ARG A 258 20.49 2.85 -3.05
N SER A 259 20.70 3.02 -4.37
CA SER A 259 20.86 4.33 -5.01
C SER A 259 19.53 4.99 -5.39
N LEU A 260 18.42 4.29 -5.22
CA LEU A 260 17.09 4.83 -5.54
C LEU A 260 16.72 5.98 -4.59
N SER A 261 16.03 6.98 -5.12
CA SER A 261 15.46 8.01 -4.26
C SER A 261 14.31 7.47 -3.42
N GLY A 262 14.20 7.99 -2.18
CA GLY A 262 13.20 7.53 -1.21
C GLY A 262 11.78 7.62 -1.75
N GLU A 263 11.45 8.70 -2.47
CA GLU A 263 10.12 8.90 -3.03
C GLU A 263 9.74 7.82 -4.05
N ARG A 264 10.72 7.37 -4.89
CA ARG A 264 10.47 6.31 -5.87
C ARG A 264 10.26 4.95 -5.18
N VAL A 265 11.07 4.66 -4.16
CA VAL A 265 10.91 3.45 -3.34
C VAL A 265 9.55 3.44 -2.66
N LEU A 266 9.17 4.56 -2.03
CA LEU A 266 7.87 4.70 -1.36
C LEU A 266 6.70 4.49 -2.32
N ALA A 267 6.73 5.09 -3.51
CA ALA A 267 5.66 4.95 -4.49
C ALA A 267 5.44 3.48 -4.91
N GLU A 268 6.52 2.74 -5.22
CA GLU A 268 6.43 1.32 -5.58
C GLU A 268 5.95 0.48 -4.39
N LEU A 269 6.43 0.77 -3.16
CA LEU A 269 6.02 0.08 -1.94
C LEU A 269 4.53 0.28 -1.63
N LEU A 270 4.03 1.52 -1.68
CA LEU A 270 2.62 1.80 -1.42
C LEU A 270 1.71 1.11 -2.44
N THR A 271 2.11 1.11 -3.72
CA THR A 271 1.39 0.39 -4.78
C THR A 271 1.41 -1.13 -4.55
N LEU A 272 2.56 -1.67 -4.10
CA LEU A 272 2.67 -3.09 -3.74
C LEU A 272 1.75 -3.44 -2.57
N LEU A 273 1.73 -2.62 -1.52
CA LEU A 273 0.86 -2.83 -0.35
C LEU A 273 -0.62 -2.73 -0.69
N ALA A 274 -1.01 -1.99 -1.73
CA ALA A 274 -2.38 -1.94 -2.22
C ALA A 274 -2.78 -3.17 -3.07
N ALA A 275 -1.84 -4.07 -3.40
CA ALA A 275 -2.09 -5.28 -4.18
C ALA A 275 -3.11 -6.24 -3.50
N PRO A 276 -3.74 -7.15 -4.25
CA PRO A 276 -4.61 -8.18 -3.65
C PRO A 276 -3.91 -9.03 -2.57
N VAL A 277 -2.68 -9.48 -2.84
CA VAL A 277 -1.85 -10.28 -1.93
C VAL A 277 -0.43 -9.68 -1.89
N PRO A 278 -0.19 -8.66 -1.05
CA PRO A 278 1.11 -7.97 -0.98
C PRO A 278 2.28 -8.89 -0.60
N SER A 279 2.03 -9.93 0.20
CA SER A 279 3.08 -10.85 0.66
C SER A 279 3.83 -11.53 -0.49
N VAL A 280 3.19 -11.73 -1.65
CA VAL A 280 3.85 -12.27 -2.85
C VAL A 280 5.05 -11.41 -3.25
N GLY A 281 4.86 -10.12 -3.37
CA GLY A 281 5.95 -9.19 -3.71
C GLY A 281 6.93 -8.96 -2.56
N LEU A 282 6.45 -8.92 -1.31
CA LEU A 282 7.29 -8.77 -0.13
C LEU A 282 8.26 -9.95 0.04
N ARG A 283 7.78 -11.19 -0.11
CA ARG A 283 8.61 -12.39 -0.06
C ARG A 283 9.64 -12.39 -1.19
N LEU A 284 9.21 -12.07 -2.40
CA LEU A 284 10.10 -11.97 -3.55
C LEU A 284 11.19 -10.90 -3.33
N ALA A 285 10.84 -9.74 -2.73
CA ALA A 285 11.82 -8.71 -2.39
C ALA A 285 12.83 -9.19 -1.34
N GLN A 286 12.41 -10.01 -0.39
CA GLN A 286 13.28 -10.63 0.61
C GLN A 286 14.20 -11.67 -0.01
N GLU A 287 13.65 -12.61 -0.79
CA GLU A 287 14.37 -13.70 -1.44
C GLU A 287 15.45 -13.19 -2.40
N THR A 288 15.18 -12.14 -3.13
CA THR A 288 16.12 -11.52 -4.08
C THR A 288 17.13 -10.56 -3.44
N GLY A 289 17.01 -10.27 -2.14
CA GLY A 289 17.86 -9.30 -1.46
C GLY A 289 17.48 -7.84 -1.70
N LEU A 290 16.44 -7.55 -2.47
CA LEU A 290 15.93 -6.17 -2.67
C LEU A 290 15.50 -5.54 -1.36
N LEU A 291 14.82 -6.30 -0.49
CA LEU A 291 14.37 -5.78 0.80
C LEU A 291 15.55 -5.33 1.66
N ALA A 292 16.66 -6.09 1.68
CA ALA A 292 17.88 -5.71 2.41
C ALA A 292 18.55 -4.44 1.84
N ALA A 293 18.32 -4.13 0.57
CA ALA A 293 18.86 -2.92 -0.05
C ALA A 293 18.04 -1.67 0.30
N ILE A 294 16.70 -1.76 0.42
CA ILE A 294 15.80 -0.61 0.60
C ILE A 294 15.27 -0.45 2.03
N ALA A 295 15.17 -1.55 2.79
CA ALA A 295 14.61 -1.60 4.14
C ALA A 295 15.35 -2.66 4.98
N PRO A 296 16.64 -2.43 5.33
CA PRO A 296 17.47 -3.43 6.00
C PRO A 296 16.91 -3.89 7.36
N GLU A 297 16.20 -3.01 8.07
CA GLU A 297 15.59 -3.36 9.36
C GLU A 297 14.45 -4.36 9.20
N LEU A 298 13.65 -4.27 8.12
CA LEU A 298 12.64 -5.27 7.79
C LEU A 298 13.27 -6.60 7.38
N ALA A 299 14.35 -6.56 6.59
CA ALA A 299 15.03 -7.77 6.14
C ALA A 299 15.60 -8.60 7.30
N ARG A 300 15.92 -7.98 8.45
CA ARG A 300 16.40 -8.66 9.67
C ARG A 300 15.34 -9.50 10.37
N GLN A 301 14.09 -9.40 9.99
CA GLN A 301 13.02 -10.23 10.57
C GLN A 301 13.12 -11.69 10.15
N GLN A 302 13.76 -11.98 9.00
CA GLN A 302 13.98 -13.34 8.53
C GLN A 302 14.85 -14.13 9.51
N GLY A 303 14.40 -15.34 9.85
CA GLY A 303 15.08 -16.22 10.78
C GLY A 303 14.90 -15.87 12.27
N VAL A 304 14.18 -14.80 12.60
CA VAL A 304 13.87 -14.47 14.01
C VAL A 304 12.71 -15.35 14.49
N PRO A 305 12.90 -16.19 15.53
CA PRO A 305 11.86 -17.10 15.98
C PRO A 305 10.71 -16.33 16.64
N GLN A 306 9.47 -16.63 16.23
CA GLN A 306 8.26 -16.08 16.84
C GLN A 306 7.58 -17.03 17.82
N GLY A 307 7.65 -18.34 17.56
CA GLY A 307 7.00 -19.38 18.39
C GLY A 307 5.46 -19.37 18.32
N LYS A 308 4.84 -18.59 17.42
CA LYS A 308 3.39 -18.48 17.28
C LYS A 308 2.81 -19.55 16.35
N VAL A 309 3.40 -19.72 15.19
CA VAL A 309 3.04 -20.76 14.23
C VAL A 309 4.25 -21.67 14.01
N PRO A 310 4.09 -23.00 14.12
CA PRO A 310 5.21 -23.93 13.95
C PRO A 310 5.86 -23.81 12.57
N GLY A 311 7.19 -23.68 12.56
CA GLY A 311 7.99 -23.63 11.34
C GLY A 311 8.06 -22.24 10.66
N GLU A 312 7.41 -21.23 11.22
CA GLU A 312 7.44 -19.87 10.70
C GLU A 312 8.28 -18.92 11.56
N ASP A 313 8.90 -17.95 10.90
CA ASP A 313 9.69 -16.90 11.52
C ASP A 313 8.89 -15.57 11.63
N LEU A 314 9.56 -14.53 12.09
CA LEU A 314 8.96 -13.19 12.22
C LEU A 314 8.57 -12.59 10.86
N TRP A 315 9.33 -12.86 9.79
CA TRP A 315 9.01 -12.38 8.46
C TRP A 315 7.73 -13.02 7.90
N ASP A 316 7.55 -14.32 8.13
CA ASP A 316 6.33 -15.04 7.76
C ASP A 316 5.11 -14.46 8.46
N HIS A 317 5.22 -14.19 9.76
CA HIS A 317 4.18 -13.54 10.54
C HIS A 317 3.85 -12.14 9.99
N THR A 318 4.87 -11.32 9.72
CA THR A 318 4.68 -9.97 9.15
C THR A 318 3.97 -10.03 7.81
N CYS A 319 4.37 -10.92 6.91
CA CYS A 319 3.73 -11.11 5.62
C CYS A 319 2.24 -11.47 5.76
N ARG A 320 1.89 -12.39 6.67
CA ARG A 320 0.49 -12.76 6.91
C ARG A 320 -0.31 -11.63 7.55
N THR A 321 0.29 -10.87 8.45
CA THR A 321 -0.35 -9.70 9.06
C THR A 321 -0.68 -8.65 8.00
N VAL A 322 0.23 -8.40 7.05
CA VAL A 322 0.00 -7.48 5.92
C VAL A 322 -1.16 -7.96 5.03
N ASP A 323 -1.21 -9.25 4.71
CA ASP A 323 -2.29 -9.80 3.87
C ASP A 323 -3.64 -9.76 4.59
N ALA A 324 -3.65 -9.96 5.91
CA ALA A 324 -4.85 -9.90 6.75
C ALA A 324 -5.37 -8.48 6.97
N ALA A 325 -4.49 -7.48 6.87
CA ALA A 325 -4.88 -6.08 7.04
C ALA A 325 -5.83 -5.61 5.92
N PRO A 326 -6.86 -4.82 6.24
CA PRO A 326 -7.82 -4.31 5.25
C PRO A 326 -7.14 -3.69 4.03
N ARG A 327 -7.70 -4.00 2.86
CA ARG A 327 -7.24 -3.37 1.62
C ARG A 327 -7.68 -1.91 1.62
N PRO A 328 -6.81 -0.97 1.20
CA PRO A 328 -7.20 0.44 1.09
C PRO A 328 -8.31 0.61 0.05
N ALA A 329 -9.15 1.64 0.24
CA ALA A 329 -10.05 2.10 -0.81
C ALA A 329 -9.23 2.64 -2.01
N PRO A 330 -9.82 2.70 -3.20
CA PRO A 330 -9.18 3.39 -4.32
C PRO A 330 -8.78 4.80 -3.91
N ASP A 331 -7.59 5.23 -4.31
CA ASP A 331 -7.01 6.56 -4.05
C ASP A 331 -6.64 6.85 -2.58
N GLU A 332 -6.81 5.89 -1.66
CA GLU A 332 -6.35 6.00 -0.29
C GLU A 332 -4.97 5.33 -0.11
N PRO A 333 -4.07 5.94 0.69
CA PRO A 333 -2.81 5.30 1.02
C PRO A 333 -3.05 4.02 1.84
N PRO A 334 -2.26 2.95 1.65
CA PRO A 334 -2.42 1.68 2.36
C PRO A 334 -1.88 1.76 3.81
N LEU A 335 -2.40 2.71 4.61
CA LEU A 335 -1.92 3.01 5.97
C LEU A 335 -1.86 1.76 6.85
N LEU A 336 -2.96 1.00 6.91
CA LEU A 336 -3.03 -0.20 7.75
C LEU A 336 -2.04 -1.29 7.34
N ARG A 337 -1.87 -1.50 6.04
CA ARG A 337 -0.89 -2.47 5.52
C ARG A 337 0.55 -2.01 5.72
N LEU A 338 0.80 -0.71 5.65
CA LEU A 338 2.10 -0.13 5.99
C LEU A 338 2.40 -0.28 7.49
N ALA A 339 1.41 -0.02 8.35
CA ALA A 339 1.52 -0.26 9.78
C ALA A 339 1.73 -1.76 10.09
N ALA A 340 1.00 -2.65 9.40
CA ALA A 340 1.16 -4.10 9.53
C ALA A 340 2.56 -4.58 9.07
N LEU A 341 3.13 -3.98 8.02
CA LEU A 341 4.50 -4.28 7.59
C LEU A 341 5.54 -3.89 8.67
N LEU A 342 5.29 -2.81 9.40
CA LEU A 342 6.26 -2.19 10.30
C LEU A 342 6.00 -2.48 11.79
N HIS A 343 4.85 -3.07 12.18
CA HIS A 343 4.46 -3.18 13.59
C HIS A 343 5.52 -3.86 14.46
N ASP A 344 6.15 -4.87 13.93
CA ASP A 344 7.13 -5.70 14.61
C ASP A 344 8.60 -5.43 14.17
N VAL A 345 8.87 -4.34 13.45
CA VAL A 345 10.21 -4.01 12.95
C VAL A 345 11.25 -3.82 14.05
N GLY A 346 10.81 -3.53 15.27
CA GLY A 346 11.66 -3.39 16.45
C GLY A 346 12.11 -4.71 17.09
N LYS A 347 11.45 -5.83 16.79
CA LYS A 347 11.72 -7.13 17.41
C LYS A 347 13.14 -7.64 17.22
N PRO A 348 13.74 -7.59 16.01
CA PRO A 348 15.13 -8.04 15.85
C PRO A 348 16.14 -7.28 16.73
N ALA A 349 15.89 -5.98 16.96
CA ALA A 349 16.77 -5.13 17.77
C ALA A 349 16.58 -5.32 19.29
N THR A 350 15.44 -5.85 19.72
CA THR A 350 15.09 -6.03 21.15
C THR A 350 15.07 -7.50 21.57
N PHE A 351 15.47 -8.42 20.70
CA PHE A 351 15.47 -9.83 20.99
C PHE A 351 16.53 -10.19 22.05
N ALA A 352 16.09 -10.57 23.23
CA ALA A 352 16.95 -11.04 24.32
C ALA A 352 16.21 -12.11 25.12
N ASP A 353 16.88 -13.21 25.45
CA ASP A 353 16.36 -14.32 26.27
C ASP A 353 14.98 -14.83 25.83
N GLY A 354 14.72 -14.85 24.51
CA GLY A 354 13.42 -15.29 23.95
C GLY A 354 12.29 -14.26 24.02
N HIS A 355 12.58 -13.02 24.42
CA HIS A 355 11.61 -11.93 24.59
C HIS A 355 11.96 -10.72 23.72
N PHE A 356 10.96 -9.85 23.48
CA PHE A 356 11.04 -8.66 22.64
C PHE A 356 10.58 -7.40 23.41
N VAL A 357 11.10 -7.19 24.62
CA VAL A 357 10.64 -6.11 25.50
C VAL A 357 10.91 -4.73 24.87
N GLY A 358 9.87 -3.91 24.74
CA GLY A 358 9.97 -2.54 24.21
C GLY A 358 10.11 -2.44 22.70
N HIS A 359 9.83 -3.54 21.96
CA HIS A 359 9.90 -3.53 20.49
C HIS A 359 8.95 -2.54 19.84
N ASP A 360 7.82 -2.23 20.47
CA ASP A 360 6.86 -1.21 20.07
C ASP A 360 7.47 0.20 20.03
N ALA A 361 8.18 0.60 21.09
CA ALA A 361 8.86 1.89 21.16
C ALA A 361 10.04 1.98 20.20
N VAL A 362 10.87 0.93 20.15
CA VAL A 362 12.00 0.84 19.19
C VAL A 362 11.47 0.80 17.77
N GLY A 363 10.44 0.00 17.49
CA GLY A 363 9.78 -0.10 16.20
C GLY A 363 9.22 1.23 15.71
N ALA A 364 8.56 1.99 16.59
CA ALA A 364 8.06 3.32 16.26
C ALA A 364 9.19 4.28 15.85
N SER A 365 10.33 4.24 16.55
CA SER A 365 11.48 5.09 16.21
C SER A 365 12.12 4.69 14.87
N LEU A 366 12.23 3.38 14.59
CA LEU A 366 12.72 2.87 13.31
C LEU A 366 11.76 3.23 12.15
N THR A 367 10.45 3.12 12.39
CA THR A 367 9.40 3.50 11.43
C THR A 367 9.50 4.98 11.05
N GLU A 368 9.57 5.87 12.05
CA GLU A 368 9.68 7.31 11.83
C GLU A 368 10.95 7.67 11.05
N ALA A 369 12.09 7.09 11.41
CA ALA A 369 13.34 7.32 10.74
C ALA A 369 13.32 6.86 9.28
N TRP A 370 12.80 5.64 9.02
CA TRP A 370 12.77 5.08 7.67
C TRP A 370 11.77 5.83 6.76
N LEU A 371 10.55 6.11 7.23
CA LEU A 371 9.58 6.86 6.45
C LEU A 371 10.04 8.30 6.18
N THR A 372 10.77 8.93 7.12
CA THR A 372 11.40 10.23 6.88
C THR A 372 12.49 10.15 5.80
N GLN A 373 13.31 9.10 5.80
CA GLN A 373 14.32 8.85 4.76
C GLN A 373 13.67 8.62 3.39
N LEU A 374 12.49 8.00 3.35
CA LEU A 374 11.72 7.80 2.12
C LEU A 374 10.97 9.07 1.68
N HIS A 375 11.08 10.18 2.41
CA HIS A 375 10.34 11.42 2.17
C HIS A 375 8.81 11.22 2.18
N ALA A 376 8.32 10.32 3.04
CA ALA A 376 6.88 10.08 3.18
C ALA A 376 6.15 11.35 3.67
N PRO A 377 4.89 11.55 3.25
CA PRO A 377 4.05 12.62 3.76
C PRO A 377 3.97 12.60 5.29
N ARG A 378 3.98 13.78 5.92
CA ARG A 378 4.00 13.89 7.40
C ARG A 378 2.87 13.13 8.09
N PHE A 379 1.65 13.20 7.52
CA PHE A 379 0.52 12.49 8.08
C PHE A 379 0.74 10.97 8.04
N LEU A 380 1.22 10.43 6.92
CA LEU A 380 1.49 9.00 6.77
C LEU A 380 2.57 8.52 7.74
N THR A 381 3.63 9.31 7.92
CA THR A 381 4.68 9.02 8.91
C THR A 381 4.12 9.04 10.33
N ALA A 382 3.38 10.09 10.70
CA ALA A 382 2.84 10.25 12.06
C ALA A 382 1.84 9.14 12.41
N ASP A 383 0.89 8.87 11.51
CA ASP A 383 -0.17 7.87 11.75
C ASP A 383 0.41 6.45 11.80
N THR A 384 1.31 6.10 10.86
CA THR A 384 1.98 4.79 10.89
C THR A 384 2.80 4.61 12.17
N THR A 385 3.60 5.62 12.55
CA THR A 385 4.41 5.59 13.77
C THR A 385 3.55 5.44 15.02
N ASN A 386 2.41 6.13 15.08
CA ASN A 386 1.46 6.03 16.18
C ASN A 386 0.85 4.62 16.28
N LEU A 387 0.45 4.02 15.16
CA LEU A 387 -0.07 2.65 15.13
C LEU A 387 0.99 1.64 15.58
N VAL A 388 2.23 1.74 15.10
CA VAL A 388 3.35 0.89 15.51
C VAL A 388 3.64 1.06 17.01
N ARG A 389 3.63 2.26 17.54
CA ARG A 389 3.87 2.54 18.97
C ARG A 389 2.83 1.92 19.89
N HIS A 390 1.59 1.84 19.46
CA HIS A 390 0.46 1.47 20.29
C HIS A 390 -0.16 0.11 19.95
N HIS A 391 0.42 -0.66 19.00
CA HIS A 391 -0.13 -1.95 18.58
C HIS A 391 -0.15 -2.99 19.73
N MET A 392 0.78 -2.86 20.71
CA MET A 392 0.82 -3.72 21.89
C MET A 392 -0.09 -3.17 22.98
N PHE A 393 -1.30 -3.70 23.06
CA PHE A 393 -2.21 -3.45 24.16
C PHE A 393 -2.90 -4.77 24.58
N ALA A 394 -3.22 -4.86 25.87
CA ALA A 394 -4.00 -5.97 26.40
C ALA A 394 -5.35 -5.41 26.88
N TYR A 395 -6.43 -5.94 26.34
CA TYR A 395 -7.79 -5.62 26.78
C TYR A 395 -8.29 -6.71 27.73
N ASP A 396 -8.98 -6.29 28.77
CA ASP A 396 -9.68 -7.15 29.68
C ASP A 396 -11.13 -6.66 29.86
N ALA A 397 -12.10 -7.58 29.87
CA ALA A 397 -13.52 -7.24 29.97
C ALA A 397 -13.86 -6.48 31.27
N SER A 398 -13.00 -6.54 32.30
CA SER A 398 -13.14 -5.77 33.55
C SER A 398 -12.76 -4.28 33.41
N TRP A 399 -12.23 -3.84 32.25
CA TRP A 399 -11.96 -2.42 32.08
C TRP A 399 -13.19 -1.58 32.31
N THR A 400 -13.05 -0.54 33.14
CA THR A 400 -14.10 0.47 33.30
C THR A 400 -14.17 1.36 32.07
N ASP A 401 -15.24 2.12 31.89
CA ASP A 401 -15.36 3.09 30.80
C ASP A 401 -14.29 4.18 30.91
N ALA A 402 -13.87 4.53 32.12
CA ALA A 402 -12.72 5.41 32.32
C ALA A 402 -11.41 4.80 31.76
N ALA A 403 -11.21 3.48 31.88
CA ALA A 403 -10.05 2.81 31.30
C ALA A 403 -10.11 2.82 29.78
N VAL A 404 -11.29 2.61 29.17
CA VAL A 404 -11.49 2.72 27.73
C VAL A 404 -11.21 4.15 27.24
N ARG A 405 -11.70 5.18 27.95
CA ARG A 405 -11.42 6.58 27.61
C ARG A 405 -9.93 6.93 27.70
N ARG A 406 -9.21 6.42 28.72
CA ARG A 406 -7.74 6.58 28.83
C ARG A 406 -7.01 5.90 27.67
N PHE A 407 -7.47 4.73 27.26
CA PHE A 407 -6.93 4.03 26.09
C PHE A 407 -7.12 4.87 24.83
N ILE A 408 -8.32 5.37 24.56
CA ILE A 408 -8.61 6.25 23.41
C ILE A 408 -7.74 7.51 23.46
N ARG A 409 -7.63 8.17 24.61
CA ARG A 409 -6.79 9.37 24.79
C ARG A 409 -5.32 9.09 24.47
N ARG A 410 -4.79 7.98 24.95
CA ARG A 410 -3.38 7.60 24.75
C ARG A 410 -3.05 7.33 23.29
N CYS A 411 -3.94 6.64 22.57
CA CYS A 411 -3.73 6.23 21.20
C CYS A 411 -4.14 7.31 20.18
N GLY A 412 -5.00 8.24 20.59
CA GLY A 412 -5.65 9.22 19.71
C GLY A 412 -7.00 8.72 19.19
N ALA A 413 -8.04 9.54 19.30
CA ALA A 413 -9.40 9.18 18.93
C ALA A 413 -9.54 8.76 17.45
N SER A 414 -8.84 9.45 16.55
CA SER A 414 -8.84 9.14 15.11
C SER A 414 -8.13 7.82 14.76
N ALA A 415 -7.18 7.38 15.57
CA ALA A 415 -6.39 6.19 15.31
C ALA A 415 -7.00 4.90 15.87
N ILE A 416 -8.04 4.99 16.72
CA ILE A 416 -8.58 3.83 17.44
C ILE A 416 -9.06 2.73 16.50
N GLN A 417 -9.83 3.08 15.46
CA GLN A 417 -10.36 2.10 14.51
C GLN A 417 -9.22 1.35 13.81
N ASP A 418 -8.25 2.10 13.30
CA ASP A 418 -7.08 1.56 12.61
C ASP A 418 -6.22 0.68 13.54
N LEU A 419 -6.08 1.07 14.81
CA LEU A 419 -5.33 0.30 15.80
C LEU A 419 -6.02 -1.05 16.11
N LEU A 420 -7.35 -1.06 16.20
CA LEU A 420 -8.11 -2.29 16.41
C LEU A 420 -8.09 -3.18 15.17
N ASP A 421 -8.11 -2.61 13.97
CA ASP A 421 -7.98 -3.34 12.71
C ASP A 421 -6.56 -3.92 12.54
N LEU A 422 -5.53 -3.17 12.92
CA LEU A 422 -4.15 -3.67 12.97
C LEU A 422 -4.02 -4.84 13.95
N ARG A 423 -4.64 -4.76 15.15
CA ARG A 423 -4.63 -5.84 16.13
C ARG A 423 -5.34 -7.08 15.60
N ALA A 424 -6.49 -6.92 14.94
CA ALA A 424 -7.19 -8.04 14.30
C ALA A 424 -6.31 -8.73 13.25
N ALA A 425 -5.61 -7.94 12.43
CA ALA A 425 -4.66 -8.45 11.43
C ALA A 425 -3.46 -9.17 12.07
N ASP A 426 -2.87 -8.64 13.16
CA ASP A 426 -1.79 -9.28 13.93
C ASP A 426 -2.25 -10.63 14.53
N ASN A 427 -3.47 -10.70 15.07
CA ASN A 427 -4.04 -11.95 15.55
C ASN A 427 -4.10 -13.00 14.43
N VAL A 428 -4.61 -12.64 13.25
CA VAL A 428 -4.64 -13.53 12.06
C VAL A 428 -3.22 -13.91 11.64
N GLY A 429 -2.31 -12.95 11.60
CA GLY A 429 -0.89 -13.16 11.34
C GLY A 429 -0.24 -14.13 12.35
N SER A 430 -0.74 -14.20 13.54
CA SER A 430 -0.33 -15.12 14.61
C SER A 430 -1.04 -16.49 14.56
N GLY A 431 -1.88 -16.75 13.55
CA GLY A 431 -2.66 -17.99 13.43
C GLY A 431 -3.86 -18.06 14.36
N LEU A 432 -4.30 -16.93 14.89
CA LEU A 432 -5.42 -16.81 15.81
C LEU A 432 -6.68 -16.28 15.10
N SER A 433 -7.82 -16.33 15.80
CA SER A 433 -9.04 -15.61 15.37
C SER A 433 -8.79 -14.09 15.43
N PRO A 434 -9.35 -13.29 14.50
CA PRO A 434 -9.25 -11.83 14.57
C PRO A 434 -9.80 -11.25 15.88
N ASP A 435 -10.85 -11.86 16.46
CA ASP A 435 -11.50 -11.43 17.72
C ASP A 435 -10.98 -12.19 18.95
N VAL A 436 -9.65 -12.35 19.06
CA VAL A 436 -9.06 -12.87 20.30
C VAL A 436 -9.15 -11.81 21.39
N ASP A 437 -9.36 -12.25 22.64
CA ASP A 437 -9.43 -11.40 23.85
C ASP A 437 -10.55 -10.33 23.82
N GLY A 438 -11.63 -10.57 23.06
CA GLY A 438 -12.80 -9.70 23.03
C GLY A 438 -12.58 -8.36 22.35
N LEU A 439 -11.80 -8.34 21.29
CA LEU A 439 -11.47 -7.14 20.52
C LEU A 439 -12.72 -6.40 20.00
N GLU A 440 -13.76 -7.14 19.55
CA GLU A 440 -15.03 -6.56 19.11
C GLU A 440 -15.81 -5.90 20.27
N SER A 441 -15.71 -6.46 21.48
CA SER A 441 -16.25 -5.81 22.67
C SER A 441 -15.55 -4.48 22.95
N LEU A 442 -14.22 -4.44 22.86
CA LEU A 442 -13.45 -3.20 23.00
C LEU A 442 -13.84 -2.20 21.90
N ARG A 443 -14.00 -2.66 20.66
CA ARG A 443 -14.42 -1.83 19.50
C ARG A 443 -15.77 -1.16 19.76
N SER A 444 -16.77 -1.93 20.23
CA SER A 444 -18.09 -1.39 20.59
C SER A 444 -17.98 -0.33 21.67
N ARG A 445 -17.26 -0.64 22.76
CA ARG A 445 -17.08 0.30 23.87
C ARG A 445 -16.32 1.57 23.46
N CYS A 446 -15.29 1.46 22.63
CA CYS A 446 -14.60 2.64 22.10
C CYS A 446 -15.56 3.52 21.29
N ARG A 447 -16.38 2.91 20.42
CA ARG A 447 -17.38 3.63 19.63
C ARG A 447 -18.39 4.34 20.52
N GLU A 448 -18.93 3.67 21.53
CA GLU A 448 -19.85 4.27 22.51
C GLU A 448 -19.26 5.51 23.20
N GLN A 449 -17.97 5.45 23.60
CA GLN A 449 -17.31 6.60 24.23
C GLN A 449 -17.06 7.75 23.24
N LEU A 450 -16.74 7.45 21.99
CA LEU A 450 -16.54 8.45 20.94
C LEU A 450 -17.88 9.11 20.55
N ASP A 451 -18.95 8.33 20.41
CA ASP A 451 -20.29 8.81 20.07
C ASP A 451 -20.89 9.68 21.19
N ALA A 452 -20.58 9.35 22.44
CA ALA A 452 -20.96 10.14 23.61
C ALA A 452 -20.28 11.52 23.68
N ARG A 453 -19.31 11.79 22.79
CA ARG A 453 -18.55 13.06 22.70
C ARG A 453 -17.94 13.49 24.05
N VAL A 454 -17.47 12.52 24.82
CA VAL A 454 -16.77 12.79 26.08
C VAL A 454 -15.47 13.54 25.77
N ALA A 455 -15.11 14.51 26.61
CA ALA A 455 -13.82 15.21 26.47
C ALA A 455 -12.68 14.19 26.66
N LEU A 456 -11.91 13.98 25.60
CA LEU A 456 -10.76 13.09 25.54
C LEU A 456 -9.45 13.86 25.46
N ASP A 457 -9.51 15.16 25.17
CA ASP A 457 -8.38 16.07 25.12
C ASP A 457 -8.75 17.44 25.74
N LEU A 458 -7.77 18.35 25.83
CA LEU A 458 -7.97 19.65 26.44
C LEU A 458 -8.99 20.51 25.69
N SER A 459 -9.17 20.31 24.38
CA SER A 459 -10.12 21.07 23.57
C SER A 459 -11.57 20.69 23.84
N GLY A 460 -11.79 19.48 24.37
CA GLY A 460 -13.11 18.99 24.78
C GLY A 460 -13.56 19.46 26.17
N LEU A 461 -12.70 20.10 26.96
CA LEU A 461 -13.11 20.65 28.26
C LEU A 461 -14.04 21.85 28.10
N ALA A 462 -15.03 21.97 29.00
CA ALA A 462 -15.96 23.12 29.04
C ALA A 462 -15.31 24.44 29.48
N ILE A 463 -13.99 24.41 29.78
CA ILE A 463 -13.13 25.57 30.08
C ILE A 463 -11.83 25.45 29.30
N ASN A 464 -11.19 26.59 29.09
CA ASN A 464 -9.86 26.67 28.47
C ASN A 464 -8.83 27.33 29.40
N GLY A 465 -7.58 27.47 28.93
CA GLY A 465 -6.51 28.09 29.73
C GLY A 465 -6.80 29.51 30.16
N ASP A 466 -7.45 30.32 29.32
CA ASP A 466 -7.83 31.71 29.64
C ASP A 466 -8.84 31.77 30.78
N ASP A 467 -9.81 30.87 30.79
CA ASP A 467 -10.81 30.76 31.86
C ASP A 467 -10.15 30.46 33.20
N VAL A 468 -9.18 29.53 33.21
CA VAL A 468 -8.45 29.13 34.43
C VAL A 468 -7.53 30.26 34.90
N MET A 469 -6.75 30.89 33.99
CA MET A 469 -5.89 32.02 34.31
C MET A 469 -6.68 33.16 34.94
N LYS A 470 -7.84 33.48 34.38
CA LYS A 470 -8.73 34.57 34.87
C LYS A 470 -9.34 34.22 36.24
N ALA A 471 -9.74 32.95 36.44
CA ALA A 471 -10.43 32.51 37.66
C ALA A 471 -9.49 32.33 38.86
N LEU A 472 -8.21 32.06 38.62
CA LEU A 472 -7.17 31.78 39.63
C LEU A 472 -6.13 32.90 39.73
N GLU A 473 -6.17 33.88 38.84
CA GLU A 473 -5.19 34.98 38.74
C GLU A 473 -3.73 34.48 38.59
N ILE A 474 -3.56 33.39 37.83
CA ILE A 474 -2.25 32.79 37.55
C ILE A 474 -1.78 33.11 36.12
N PRO A 475 -0.46 33.23 35.90
CA PRO A 475 0.06 33.45 34.56
C PRO A 475 0.05 32.18 33.70
N ALA A 476 0.14 32.35 32.38
CA ALA A 476 0.41 31.23 31.46
C ALA A 476 1.76 30.57 31.81
N GLY A 477 1.79 29.24 31.81
CA GLY A 477 3.00 28.48 32.10
C GLY A 477 2.77 27.00 32.36
N PRO A 478 3.82 26.26 32.69
CA PRO A 478 3.73 24.80 32.91
C PRO A 478 2.72 24.39 33.98
N ALA A 479 2.56 25.19 35.05
CA ALA A 479 1.61 24.91 36.13
C ALA A 479 0.14 24.92 35.63
N LEU A 480 -0.20 25.85 34.71
CA LEU A 480 -1.50 25.88 34.08
C LEU A 480 -1.75 24.61 33.23
N GLY A 481 -0.74 24.19 32.45
CA GLY A 481 -0.83 22.95 31.66
C GLY A 481 -1.09 21.72 32.54
N GLN A 482 -0.33 21.57 33.63
CA GLN A 482 -0.49 20.47 34.58
C GLN A 482 -1.87 20.48 35.24
N LEU A 483 -2.39 21.67 35.59
CA LEU A 483 -3.73 21.79 36.16
C LEU A 483 -4.82 21.38 35.18
N LEU A 484 -4.72 21.83 33.91
CA LEU A 484 -5.66 21.43 32.86
C LEU A 484 -5.58 19.93 32.58
N ASP A 485 -4.41 19.32 32.59
CA ASP A 485 -4.26 17.86 32.43
C ASP A 485 -4.90 17.09 33.59
N ARG A 486 -4.80 17.58 34.82
CA ARG A 486 -5.44 16.99 36.00
C ARG A 486 -6.97 17.10 35.90
N LEU A 487 -7.48 18.24 35.48
CA LEU A 487 -8.93 18.42 35.27
C LEU A 487 -9.45 17.51 34.16
N LEU A 488 -8.71 17.37 33.07
CA LEU A 488 -9.04 16.43 32.01
C LEU A 488 -9.06 14.98 32.51
N GLU A 489 -8.08 14.57 33.33
CA GLU A 489 -8.08 13.22 33.90
C GLU A 489 -9.30 12.99 34.78
N MET A 490 -9.74 13.99 35.55
CA MET A 490 -10.98 13.89 36.34
C MET A 490 -12.21 13.74 35.46
N VAL A 491 -12.30 14.48 34.37
CA VAL A 491 -13.39 14.38 33.38
C VAL A 491 -13.37 13.05 32.65
N VAL A 492 -12.19 12.53 32.34
CA VAL A 492 -12.04 11.17 31.75
C VAL A 492 -12.56 10.08 32.68
N VAL A 493 -12.42 10.27 34.00
CA VAL A 493 -13.02 9.35 35.01
C VAL A 493 -14.52 9.55 35.11
N ASP A 494 -14.98 10.79 35.28
CA ASP A 494 -16.40 11.16 35.40
C ASP A 494 -16.74 12.31 34.42
N PRO A 495 -17.33 11.98 33.25
CA PRO A 495 -17.72 12.96 32.27
C PRO A 495 -18.73 14.01 32.74
N MET A 496 -19.48 13.72 33.81
CA MET A 496 -20.43 14.67 34.38
C MET A 496 -19.76 15.87 35.05
N LEU A 497 -18.44 15.80 35.27
CA LEU A 497 -17.64 16.94 35.76
C LEU A 497 -17.36 17.99 34.66
N ASN A 498 -17.58 17.67 33.40
CA ASN A 498 -17.32 18.58 32.29
C ASN A 498 -18.37 19.68 32.17
N ASP A 499 -18.51 20.44 33.23
CA ASP A 499 -19.34 21.65 33.33
C ASP A 499 -18.45 22.83 33.75
N ARG A 500 -18.64 23.99 33.12
CA ARG A 500 -17.80 25.18 33.35
C ARG A 500 -17.69 25.56 34.82
N SER A 501 -18.81 25.56 35.56
CA SER A 501 -18.84 25.96 36.94
C SER A 501 -18.15 24.97 37.88
N ARG A 502 -18.36 23.67 37.61
CA ARG A 502 -17.73 22.57 38.34
C ARG A 502 -16.21 22.56 38.10
N LEU A 503 -15.78 22.66 36.86
CA LEU A 503 -14.36 22.66 36.52
C LEU A 503 -13.60 23.85 37.11
N LEU A 504 -14.20 25.06 37.14
CA LEU A 504 -13.58 26.21 37.81
C LEU A 504 -13.50 26.06 39.31
N THR A 505 -14.46 25.39 39.93
CA THR A 505 -14.39 25.05 41.37
C THR A 505 -13.28 24.06 41.63
N LEU A 506 -13.22 22.95 40.88
CA LEU A 506 -12.16 21.95 40.97
C LEU A 506 -10.78 22.54 40.72
N ALA A 507 -10.66 23.46 39.79
CA ALA A 507 -9.41 24.16 39.52
C ALA A 507 -8.90 24.96 40.74
N ARG A 508 -9.81 25.66 41.46
CA ARG A 508 -9.46 26.38 42.69
C ARG A 508 -9.03 25.41 43.79
N ASP A 509 -9.77 24.31 43.98
CA ASP A 509 -9.47 23.31 45.03
C ASP A 509 -8.09 22.68 44.77
N LEU A 510 -7.80 22.30 43.54
CA LEU A 510 -6.50 21.73 43.12
C LEU A 510 -5.35 22.73 43.33
N ALA A 511 -5.52 23.99 42.93
CA ALA A 511 -4.51 25.01 43.12
C ALA A 511 -4.26 25.34 44.60
N ALA A 512 -5.31 25.35 45.43
CA ALA A 512 -5.18 25.54 46.86
C ALA A 512 -4.43 24.38 47.55
N ALA A 513 -4.68 23.14 47.11
CA ALA A 513 -3.96 21.97 47.61
C ALA A 513 -2.47 22.01 47.22
N ASP A 514 -2.12 22.41 46.02
CA ASP A 514 -0.72 22.56 45.56
C ASP A 514 -0.02 23.69 46.30
N GLY A 515 -0.71 24.83 46.58
CA GLY A 515 -0.19 25.95 47.37
C GLY A 515 0.05 25.60 48.84
N ALA A 516 -0.71 24.69 49.40
CA ALA A 516 -0.54 24.20 50.77
C ALA A 516 0.67 23.25 50.90
N THR A 517 1.08 22.58 49.84
CA THR A 517 2.28 21.72 49.82
C THR A 517 3.56 22.47 49.61
N THR A 518 3.52 23.72 49.15
CA THR A 518 4.67 24.65 48.98
C THR A 518 4.74 25.67 50.12
N GLY A 519 4.43 25.29 51.35
CA GLY A 519 4.58 26.15 52.54
C GLY A 519 6.02 26.67 52.68
N PRO A 520 6.23 27.90 53.17
CA PRO A 520 7.50 28.54 53.10
C PRO A 520 8.58 27.75 53.87
N ALA A 521 9.67 27.42 53.19
CA ALA A 521 10.88 26.98 53.85
C ALA A 521 11.25 28.03 54.88
N GLY A 522 11.17 27.69 56.15
CA GLY A 522 11.53 28.57 57.25
C GLY A 522 12.93 29.17 57.05
N PRO A 523 13.15 30.40 57.54
CA PRO A 523 14.44 31.05 57.38
C PRO A 523 15.51 30.24 58.10
N SER A 524 16.51 29.75 57.38
CA SER A 524 17.71 29.16 57.95
C SER A 524 18.42 30.25 58.73
N SER A 525 18.42 30.15 60.05
CA SER A 525 19.23 30.95 60.93
C SER A 525 20.71 30.62 60.72
N ASN A 526 21.36 31.44 59.91
CA ASN A 526 22.82 31.44 59.78
C ASN A 526 23.39 32.28 60.93
N ALA A 527 23.64 31.64 62.08
CA ALA A 527 24.44 32.25 63.10
C ALA A 527 25.92 32.08 62.72
N GLY A 528 26.52 33.19 62.35
CA GLY A 528 27.94 33.28 62.08
C GLY A 528 28.74 33.05 63.38
N THR A 529 29.87 32.37 63.25
CA THR A 529 31.04 32.46 64.13
C THR A 529 32.22 32.59 63.23
N GLU A 530 32.77 33.79 63.24
CA GLU A 530 34.11 34.08 62.69
C GLU A 530 35.20 33.50 63.62
N PRO A 531 36.39 33.26 63.08
CA PRO A 531 37.52 32.60 63.75
C PRO A 531 38.53 33.53 64.39
N THR A 532 39.28 33.00 65.25
CA THR A 532 40.62 33.40 65.53
C THR A 532 41.63 32.40 65.03
#